data_845f79211d6ed992ba2e52ae9a0d1158
#
_entry.id   845f79211d6ed992ba2e52ae9a0d1158
#
_cell.length_a   1.000
_cell.length_b   1.000
_cell.length_c   1.000
_cell.angle_alpha   90.00
_cell.angle_beta   90.00
_cell.angle_gamma   90.00
#
_symmetry.space_group_name_H-M   'P 1'
#
loop_
_entity.id
_entity.type
_entity.pdbx_description
1 polymer ?
#
loop_
_entity_poly.entity_id
_entity_poly.type
_entity_poly.pdbx_seq_one_letter_code
_entity_poly.pdbx_strand_id
1 'polypeptide(L)'
;MKASEHAIARVLVLSSALLVVACVPAPDSTPDPTPAPVQTAPPPAPAPSPMPTPAPENWMDAARTPGDWAYRDFGFGTQALYSDGTTEKFVIQCMMDDPAAQTKRLGLMRPGDFDAENQLIVRTETATRAMGAAPTNFEQSNGLIAFVAARDPILDAMALTKGRFAVETPGLPTLYLPAWGEVTRVIEDCR
;
A
#
# COMPACT_ATOMS: atom_id res chain seq x y z
N MET A 1 -33.45 38.43 13.67
CA MET A 1 -34.91 38.52 13.35
C MET A 1 -35.36 37.18 12.81
N LYS A 2 -36.36 36.65 13.51
CA LYS A 2 -37.30 35.56 13.22
C LYS A 2 -36.74 34.13 13.32
N ALA A 3 -37.03 33.61 14.50
CA ALA A 3 -37.28 32.21 14.83
C ALA A 3 -38.52 31.70 14.06
N SER A 4 -38.55 30.38 13.81
CA SER A 4 -39.81 29.68 13.71
C SER A 4 -39.64 28.25 14.24
N GLU A 5 -40.20 28.07 15.41
CA GLU A 5 -40.52 26.79 16.05
C GLU A 5 -41.71 26.15 15.32
N HIS A 6 -41.71 24.86 15.20
CA HIS A 6 -42.96 24.07 15.21
C HIS A 6 -42.70 22.75 15.95
N ALA A 7 -43.26 22.74 17.02
CA ALA A 7 -43.77 21.88 18.04
C ALA A 7 -44.88 20.94 17.52
N ILE A 8 -45.00 19.80 18.22
CA ILE A 8 -46.22 19.03 18.62
C ILE A 8 -46.73 17.97 17.63
N ALA A 9 -46.68 16.70 18.03
CA ALA A 9 -47.90 15.99 18.46
C ALA A 9 -47.54 14.63 19.11
N ARG A 10 -47.84 14.55 20.40
CA ARG A 10 -48.06 13.33 21.17
C ARG A 10 -49.37 12.70 20.75
N VAL A 11 -49.39 11.40 20.50
CA VAL A 11 -50.62 10.60 20.57
C VAL A 11 -50.37 9.40 21.47
N LEU A 12 -50.94 9.50 22.66
CA LEU A 12 -51.18 8.41 23.60
C LEU A 12 -52.39 7.63 23.09
N VAL A 13 -52.27 6.32 22.92
CA VAL A 13 -53.40 5.42 22.86
C VAL A 13 -53.23 4.36 23.92
N LEU A 14 -54.01 4.56 25.01
CA LEU A 14 -54.37 3.51 25.96
C LEU A 14 -55.39 2.58 25.28
N SER A 15 -55.19 1.29 25.37
CA SER A 15 -56.27 0.33 25.27
C SER A 15 -56.00 -0.88 26.13
N SER A 16 -56.70 -0.92 27.17
CA SER A 16 -57.32 -1.90 28.08
C SER A 16 -57.17 -3.37 27.77
N ALA A 17 -56.73 -4.03 28.81
CA ALA A 17 -57.04 -5.34 29.41
C ALA A 17 -58.08 -6.23 28.74
N LEU A 18 -57.70 -7.51 28.60
CA LEU A 18 -58.56 -8.65 28.90
C LEU A 18 -57.68 -9.82 29.43
N LEU A 19 -57.81 -10.07 30.75
CA LEU A 19 -57.31 -11.24 31.44
C LEU A 19 -58.27 -12.40 31.14
N VAL A 20 -57.81 -13.39 30.41
CA VAL A 20 -58.45 -14.71 30.34
C VAL A 20 -57.56 -15.68 31.07
N VAL A 21 -58.00 -16.05 32.28
CA VAL A 21 -57.40 -17.13 33.09
C VAL A 21 -57.94 -18.43 32.53
N ALA A 22 -57.11 -19.15 31.80
CA ALA A 22 -57.35 -20.55 31.45
C ALA A 22 -56.54 -21.42 32.39
N CYS A 23 -57.19 -22.15 33.27
CA CYS A 23 -56.57 -23.25 34.04
C CYS A 23 -56.31 -24.42 33.10
N VAL A 24 -55.06 -24.65 32.81
CA VAL A 24 -54.60 -25.86 32.15
C VAL A 24 -54.01 -26.77 33.22
N PRO A 25 -54.45 -28.08 33.34
CA PRO A 25 -53.81 -29.03 34.24
C PRO A 25 -52.38 -29.28 33.82
N ALA A 26 -51.48 -29.42 34.81
CA ALA A 26 -50.08 -29.66 34.57
C ALA A 26 -49.89 -31.00 33.85
N PRO A 27 -49.08 -31.05 32.80
CA PRO A 27 -48.67 -32.32 32.20
C PRO A 27 -47.72 -33.04 33.13
N ASP A 28 -47.88 -34.37 33.20
CA ASP A 28 -47.01 -35.27 33.92
C ASP A 28 -45.53 -35.02 33.50
N SER A 29 -44.68 -34.88 34.52
CA SER A 29 -43.25 -34.69 34.34
C SER A 29 -42.60 -35.95 33.78
N THR A 30 -42.43 -35.98 32.47
CA THR A 30 -41.50 -36.94 31.84
C THR A 30 -40.07 -36.58 32.25
N PRO A 31 -39.26 -37.49 32.77
CA PRO A 31 -37.87 -37.17 33.11
C PRO A 31 -37.11 -36.74 31.86
N ASP A 32 -36.43 -35.61 31.96
CA ASP A 32 -35.54 -35.09 30.91
C ASP A 32 -34.52 -36.14 30.49
N PRO A 33 -34.31 -36.38 29.19
CA PRO A 33 -33.27 -37.28 28.73
C PRO A 33 -31.90 -36.73 29.16
N THR A 34 -31.14 -37.54 29.84
CA THR A 34 -29.76 -37.27 30.22
C THR A 34 -28.97 -36.83 28.95
N PRO A 35 -28.35 -35.64 28.91
CA PRO A 35 -27.60 -35.22 27.75
C PRO A 35 -26.45 -36.20 27.50
N ALA A 36 -26.39 -36.74 26.30
CA ALA A 36 -25.27 -37.55 25.84
C ALA A 36 -23.98 -36.74 25.89
N PRO A 37 -22.83 -37.33 26.27
CA PRO A 37 -21.57 -36.62 26.28
C PRO A 37 -21.26 -36.11 24.89
N VAL A 38 -21.12 -34.77 24.75
CA VAL A 38 -20.68 -34.09 23.53
C VAL A 38 -19.23 -34.51 23.31
N GLN A 39 -18.98 -35.36 22.31
CA GLN A 39 -17.63 -35.62 21.86
C GLN A 39 -17.11 -34.35 21.19
N THR A 40 -16.22 -33.64 21.89
CA THR A 40 -15.47 -32.50 21.33
C THR A 40 -14.58 -33.08 20.24
N ALA A 41 -14.84 -32.67 18.98
CA ALA A 41 -13.98 -33.05 17.86
C ALA A 41 -12.54 -32.52 18.12
N PRO A 42 -11.50 -33.31 17.81
CA PRO A 42 -10.12 -32.84 17.93
C PRO A 42 -9.93 -31.55 17.11
N PRO A 43 -9.12 -30.60 17.60
CA PRO A 43 -8.82 -29.39 16.82
C PRO A 43 -8.22 -29.77 15.46
N PRO A 44 -8.59 -29.07 14.40
CA PRO A 44 -8.03 -29.32 13.08
C PRO A 44 -6.49 -29.19 13.11
N ALA A 45 -5.81 -30.13 12.47
CA ALA A 45 -4.36 -30.11 12.35
C ALA A 45 -3.91 -28.76 11.72
N PRO A 46 -2.79 -28.16 12.19
CA PRO A 46 -2.25 -26.97 11.58
C PRO A 46 -2.05 -27.19 10.07
N ALA A 47 -2.50 -26.21 9.27
CA ALA A 47 -2.25 -26.24 7.83
C ALA A 47 -0.73 -26.29 7.57
N PRO A 48 -0.25 -27.09 6.61
CA PRO A 48 1.16 -27.15 6.27
C PRO A 48 1.66 -25.75 5.90
N SER A 49 2.79 -25.35 6.47
CA SER A 49 3.44 -24.09 6.12
C SER A 49 3.70 -24.05 4.61
N PRO A 50 3.41 -22.93 3.92
CA PRO A 50 3.68 -22.83 2.49
C PRO A 50 5.17 -23.07 2.24
N MET A 51 5.47 -23.97 1.30
CA MET A 51 6.83 -24.22 0.84
C MET A 51 7.39 -22.94 0.22
N PRO A 52 8.62 -22.50 0.54
CA PRO A 52 9.21 -21.33 -0.10
C PRO A 52 9.23 -21.54 -1.62
N THR A 53 8.61 -20.62 -2.35
CA THR A 53 8.65 -20.61 -3.82
C THR A 53 10.09 -20.36 -4.26
N PRO A 54 10.68 -21.17 -5.14
CA PRO A 54 12.00 -20.89 -5.70
C PRO A 54 12.06 -19.49 -6.30
N ALA A 55 13.17 -18.78 -6.07
CA ALA A 55 13.36 -17.48 -6.70
C ALA A 55 13.34 -17.66 -8.24
N PRO A 56 12.68 -16.78 -9.01
CA PRO A 56 12.63 -16.90 -10.45
C PRO A 56 14.05 -16.79 -11.05
N GLU A 57 14.37 -17.65 -12.01
CA GLU A 57 15.66 -17.63 -12.71
C GLU A 57 15.89 -16.31 -13.46
N ASN A 58 14.81 -15.68 -13.92
CA ASN A 58 14.82 -14.37 -14.56
C ASN A 58 14.03 -13.37 -13.72
N TRP A 59 14.65 -12.24 -13.37
CA TRP A 59 14.00 -11.19 -12.58
C TRP A 59 12.74 -10.62 -13.24
N MET A 60 12.64 -10.68 -14.59
CA MET A 60 11.44 -10.24 -15.32
C MET A 60 10.21 -11.12 -15.05
N ASP A 61 10.42 -12.36 -14.63
CA ASP A 61 9.35 -13.30 -14.29
C ASP A 61 8.95 -13.22 -12.81
N ALA A 62 9.70 -12.46 -12.01
CA ALA A 62 9.39 -12.25 -10.60
C ALA A 62 8.01 -11.61 -10.43
N ALA A 63 7.29 -11.98 -9.37
CA ALA A 63 6.01 -11.36 -9.06
C ALA A 63 6.19 -9.85 -8.86
N ARG A 64 5.27 -9.06 -9.41
CA ARG A 64 5.23 -7.61 -9.17
C ARG A 64 5.13 -7.34 -7.67
N THR A 65 5.92 -6.41 -7.17
CA THR A 65 5.74 -5.90 -5.80
C THR A 65 4.31 -5.36 -5.66
N PRO A 66 3.55 -5.76 -4.63
CA PRO A 66 2.21 -5.24 -4.41
C PRO A 66 2.22 -3.72 -4.21
N GLY A 67 1.27 -3.03 -4.84
CA GLY A 67 1.14 -1.58 -4.76
C GLY A 67 0.75 -0.94 -6.09
N ASP A 68 0.59 0.38 -6.03
CA ASP A 68 0.22 1.22 -7.15
C ASP A 68 1.00 2.53 -7.13
N TRP A 69 1.15 3.17 -8.29
CA TRP A 69 1.72 4.50 -8.41
C TRP A 69 0.67 5.57 -8.15
N ALA A 70 1.09 6.63 -7.46
CA ALA A 70 0.34 7.87 -7.32
C ALA A 70 1.23 9.03 -7.80
N TYR A 71 0.74 9.80 -8.76
CA TYR A 71 1.40 11.03 -9.23
C TYR A 71 0.94 12.22 -8.40
N ARG A 72 1.87 13.12 -8.06
CA ARG A 72 1.61 14.39 -7.36
C ARG A 72 2.38 15.51 -8.02
N ASP A 73 1.75 16.67 -8.11
CA ASP A 73 2.36 17.93 -8.52
C ASP A 73 2.28 18.90 -7.33
N PHE A 74 3.43 19.41 -6.90
CA PHE A 74 3.54 20.35 -5.78
C PHE A 74 3.70 21.80 -6.25
N GLY A 75 3.69 22.05 -7.56
CA GLY A 75 3.94 23.36 -8.18
C GLY A 75 5.43 23.72 -8.29
N PHE A 76 6.29 23.19 -7.42
CA PHE A 76 7.75 23.36 -7.46
C PHE A 76 8.50 22.09 -7.89
N GLY A 77 7.81 21.00 -8.05
CA GLY A 77 8.32 19.72 -8.47
C GLY A 77 7.20 18.69 -8.57
N THR A 78 7.51 17.55 -9.17
CA THR A 78 6.56 16.45 -9.36
C THR A 78 7.09 15.16 -8.78
N GLN A 79 6.20 14.25 -8.42
CA GLN A 79 6.53 12.99 -7.76
C GLN A 79 5.66 11.85 -8.27
N ALA A 80 6.26 10.68 -8.47
CA ALA A 80 5.55 9.41 -8.52
C ALA A 80 5.92 8.59 -7.27
N LEU A 81 4.93 8.25 -6.47
CA LEU A 81 5.07 7.45 -5.25
C LEU A 81 4.46 6.07 -5.48
N TYR A 82 5.25 5.02 -5.27
CA TYR A 82 4.77 3.64 -5.25
C TYR A 82 4.51 3.17 -3.83
N SER A 83 3.28 2.76 -3.54
CA SER A 83 2.89 2.29 -2.20
C SER A 83 1.83 1.20 -2.28
N ASP A 84 1.69 0.41 -1.22
CA ASP A 84 0.58 -0.55 -1.05
C ASP A 84 -0.63 0.05 -0.31
N GLY A 85 -0.66 1.37 -0.15
CA GLY A 85 -1.67 2.11 0.59
C GLY A 85 -1.34 2.30 2.08
N THR A 86 -0.40 1.55 2.63
CA THR A 86 0.07 1.68 4.03
C THR A 86 1.55 2.01 4.11
N THR A 87 2.34 1.48 3.19
CA THR A 87 3.80 1.60 3.19
C THR A 87 4.29 2.13 1.85
N GLU A 88 5.04 3.21 1.90
CA GLU A 88 5.78 3.73 0.77
C GLU A 88 6.95 2.79 0.45
N LYS A 89 7.13 2.45 -0.83
CA LYS A 89 8.15 1.49 -1.27
C LYS A 89 9.20 2.10 -2.16
N PHE A 90 8.80 3.03 -3.01
CA PHE A 90 9.70 3.72 -3.91
C PHE A 90 9.15 5.07 -4.33
N VAL A 91 10.03 6.06 -4.48
CA VAL A 91 9.67 7.41 -4.91
C VAL A 91 10.57 7.85 -6.05
N ILE A 92 9.97 8.41 -7.10
CA ILE A 92 10.65 9.13 -8.16
C ILE A 92 10.21 10.58 -8.04
N GLN A 93 11.16 11.49 -7.87
CA GLN A 93 10.85 12.90 -7.64
C GLN A 93 11.68 13.81 -8.55
N CYS A 94 11.00 14.66 -9.30
CA CYS A 94 11.62 15.77 -9.99
C CYS A 94 11.79 16.97 -9.07
N MET A 95 12.98 17.48 -8.96
CA MET A 95 13.26 18.65 -8.12
C MET A 95 14.20 19.62 -8.81
N MET A 96 14.13 20.87 -8.41
CA MET A 96 15.07 21.91 -8.85
C MET A 96 16.46 21.59 -8.31
N ASP A 97 17.45 21.56 -9.20
CA ASP A 97 18.86 21.35 -8.86
C ASP A 97 19.58 22.70 -8.69
N ASP A 98 19.50 23.55 -9.70
CA ASP A 98 20.01 24.91 -9.66
C ASP A 98 18.92 25.89 -10.13
N PRO A 99 18.32 26.67 -9.22
CA PRO A 99 17.31 27.67 -9.58
C PRO A 99 17.81 28.77 -10.51
N ALA A 100 19.09 29.14 -10.41
CA ALA A 100 19.66 30.19 -11.26
C ALA A 100 19.89 29.72 -12.72
N ALA A 101 20.31 28.47 -12.86
CA ALA A 101 20.45 27.81 -14.17
C ALA A 101 19.16 27.14 -14.64
N GLN A 102 18.14 27.11 -13.82
CA GLN A 102 16.86 26.39 -14.05
C GLN A 102 17.05 24.92 -14.42
N THR A 103 18.07 24.29 -13.85
CA THR A 103 18.29 22.86 -14.06
C THR A 103 17.51 22.04 -13.04
N LYS A 104 17.08 20.85 -13.48
CA LYS A 104 16.37 19.89 -12.67
C LYS A 104 17.11 18.56 -12.62
N ARG A 105 16.86 17.80 -11.56
CA ARG A 105 17.35 16.43 -11.41
C ARG A 105 16.26 15.54 -10.85
N LEU A 106 16.38 14.24 -11.04
CA LEU A 106 15.52 13.27 -10.40
C LEU A 106 16.20 12.66 -9.18
N GLY A 107 15.42 12.59 -8.10
CA GLY A 107 15.73 11.75 -6.95
C GLY A 107 15.02 10.42 -7.11
N LEU A 108 15.76 9.33 -6.99
CA LEU A 108 15.26 7.97 -6.89
C LEU A 108 15.42 7.54 -5.45
N MET A 109 14.32 7.40 -4.70
CA MET A 109 14.37 7.18 -3.27
C MET A 109 13.75 5.84 -2.89
N ARG A 110 14.46 5.10 -2.05
CA ARG A 110 13.97 3.91 -1.34
C ARG A 110 13.64 4.31 0.08
N PRO A 111 12.36 4.39 0.47
CA PRO A 111 11.97 4.65 1.86
C PRO A 111 12.48 3.57 2.81
N GLY A 112 12.85 3.98 4.02
CA GLY A 112 13.39 3.13 5.08
C GLY A 112 14.39 3.87 5.96
N ASP A 113 14.83 3.25 7.03
CA ASP A 113 15.84 3.80 7.93
C ASP A 113 17.24 3.33 7.48
N PHE A 114 18.09 4.29 7.18
CA PHE A 114 19.46 4.06 6.72
C PHE A 114 20.43 4.95 7.47
N ASP A 115 21.45 4.35 8.07
CA ASP A 115 22.48 5.06 8.84
C ASP A 115 23.72 5.41 8.01
N ALA A 116 23.85 4.81 6.82
CA ALA A 116 25.03 4.95 5.96
C ALA A 116 24.65 4.97 4.49
N GLU A 117 25.59 5.47 3.68
CA GLU A 117 25.51 5.36 2.22
C GLU A 117 25.43 3.90 1.77
N ASN A 118 24.71 3.68 0.68
CA ASN A 118 24.50 2.38 0.07
C ASN A 118 24.41 2.54 -1.45
N GLN A 119 24.07 1.47 -2.14
CA GLN A 119 23.80 1.50 -3.58
C GLN A 119 22.29 1.34 -3.83
N LEU A 120 21.82 2.07 -4.85
CA LEU A 120 20.54 1.86 -5.47
C LEU A 120 20.79 1.40 -6.90
N ILE A 121 20.35 0.19 -7.22
CA ILE A 121 20.58 -0.42 -8.53
C ILE A 121 19.24 -0.49 -9.24
N VAL A 122 19.15 0.14 -10.39
CA VAL A 122 17.99 0.03 -11.28
C VAL A 122 18.32 -0.92 -12.41
N ARG A 123 17.45 -1.90 -12.62
CA ARG A 123 17.55 -2.87 -13.71
C ARG A 123 16.30 -2.81 -14.58
N THR A 124 16.48 -2.62 -15.87
CA THR A 124 15.45 -2.63 -16.90
C THR A 124 15.73 -3.74 -17.91
N GLU A 125 14.87 -3.93 -18.89
CA GLU A 125 15.09 -4.88 -19.98
C GLU A 125 16.41 -4.58 -20.74
N THR A 126 16.75 -3.30 -20.90
CA THR A 126 17.85 -2.85 -21.77
C THR A 126 19.06 -2.30 -21.03
N ALA A 127 18.95 -1.99 -19.75
CA ALA A 127 20.01 -1.35 -18.97
C ALA A 127 20.02 -1.82 -17.51
N THR A 128 21.19 -1.80 -16.92
CA THR A 128 21.39 -1.93 -15.47
C THR A 128 22.35 -0.84 -15.02
N ARG A 129 21.99 -0.12 -13.97
CA ARG A 129 22.83 0.94 -13.41
C ARG A 129 22.82 0.92 -11.89
N ALA A 130 24.01 0.86 -11.32
CA ALA A 130 24.24 1.09 -9.90
C ALA A 130 24.57 2.57 -9.68
N MET A 131 23.98 3.14 -8.65
CA MET A 131 24.15 4.54 -8.25
C MET A 131 24.47 4.60 -6.76
N GLY A 132 25.42 5.44 -6.38
CA GLY A 132 25.62 5.78 -4.97
C GLY A 132 24.36 6.50 -4.44
N ALA A 133 23.91 6.11 -3.28
CA ALA A 133 22.74 6.67 -2.64
C ALA A 133 23.06 6.99 -1.18
N ALA A 134 22.62 8.16 -0.72
CA ALA A 134 22.86 8.65 0.63
C ALA A 134 21.56 8.64 1.46
N PRO A 135 21.65 8.47 2.78
CA PRO A 135 20.51 8.67 3.67
C PRO A 135 19.93 10.06 3.52
N THR A 136 18.61 10.15 3.51
CA THR A 136 17.87 11.39 3.43
C THR A 136 16.65 11.38 4.32
N ASN A 137 16.25 12.57 4.77
CA ASN A 137 14.96 12.82 5.39
C ASN A 137 14.25 13.88 4.56
N PHE A 138 13.40 13.44 3.65
CA PHE A 138 12.68 14.33 2.76
C PHE A 138 11.17 14.28 3.07
N GLU A 139 10.56 15.44 3.29
CA GLU A 139 9.12 15.59 3.59
C GLU A 139 8.60 14.62 4.66
N GLN A 140 9.41 14.35 5.71
CA GLN A 140 9.12 13.43 6.82
C GLN A 140 9.22 11.93 6.44
N SER A 141 9.68 11.61 5.24
CA SER A 141 10.00 10.24 4.85
C SER A 141 11.51 10.02 4.90
N ASN A 142 11.95 9.15 5.81
CA ASN A 142 13.32 8.68 5.81
C ASN A 142 13.56 7.76 4.61
N GLY A 143 14.75 7.81 4.05
CA GLY A 143 15.05 6.97 2.92
C GLY A 143 16.51 7.01 2.50
N LEU A 144 16.79 6.24 1.47
CA LEU A 144 18.03 6.24 0.72
C LEU A 144 17.78 6.84 -0.65
N ILE A 145 18.43 7.94 -1.01
CA ILE A 145 18.22 8.67 -2.26
C ILE A 145 19.46 8.67 -3.16
N ALA A 146 19.27 8.34 -4.42
CA ALA A 146 20.24 8.55 -5.50
C ALA A 146 19.74 9.66 -6.43
N PHE A 147 20.61 10.58 -6.82
CA PHE A 147 20.28 11.63 -7.77
C PHE A 147 20.82 11.31 -9.15
N VAL A 148 20.00 11.58 -10.16
CA VAL A 148 20.37 11.47 -11.57
C VAL A 148 20.00 12.72 -12.34
N ALA A 149 20.80 13.06 -13.35
CA ALA A 149 20.48 14.18 -14.24
C ALA A 149 19.16 13.89 -14.99
N ALA A 150 18.38 14.93 -15.29
CA ALA A 150 17.08 14.82 -15.95
C ALA A 150 17.13 14.10 -17.33
N ARG A 151 18.30 14.09 -17.97
CA ARG A 151 18.53 13.41 -19.27
C ARG A 151 19.40 12.16 -19.17
N ASP A 152 19.50 11.57 -17.98
CA ASP A 152 20.26 10.32 -17.80
C ASP A 152 19.57 9.18 -18.56
N PRO A 153 20.33 8.38 -19.36
CA PRO A 153 19.75 7.30 -20.17
C PRO A 153 19.02 6.22 -19.37
N ILE A 154 19.34 6.05 -18.09
CA ILE A 154 18.60 5.10 -17.25
C ILE A 154 17.12 5.46 -17.10
N LEU A 155 16.80 6.76 -17.14
CA LEU A 155 15.42 7.24 -17.04
C LEU A 155 14.59 6.85 -18.26
N ASP A 156 15.18 6.92 -19.48
CA ASP A 156 14.53 6.42 -20.69
C ASP A 156 14.35 4.92 -20.64
N ALA A 157 15.37 4.20 -20.16
CA ALA A 157 15.28 2.76 -19.99
C ALA A 157 14.19 2.36 -18.99
N MET A 158 13.96 3.14 -17.92
CA MET A 158 12.86 2.93 -16.96
C MET A 158 11.49 3.24 -17.59
N ALA A 159 11.37 4.37 -18.28
CA ALA A 159 10.10 4.80 -18.87
C ALA A 159 9.63 3.88 -20.02
N LEU A 160 10.57 3.30 -20.77
CA LEU A 160 10.29 2.52 -21.97
C LEU A 160 10.40 1.00 -21.77
N THR A 161 10.79 0.55 -20.57
CA THR A 161 10.91 -0.90 -20.29
C THR A 161 9.55 -1.59 -20.40
N LYS A 162 9.55 -2.79 -20.94
CA LYS A 162 8.31 -3.59 -21.06
C LYS A 162 7.86 -4.12 -19.71
N GLY A 163 6.72 -3.61 -19.27
CA GLY A 163 6.00 -4.09 -18.10
C GLY A 163 6.58 -3.67 -16.77
N ARG A 164 7.88 -3.86 -16.49
CA ARG A 164 8.46 -3.57 -15.17
C ARG A 164 9.95 -3.29 -15.21
N PHE A 165 10.45 -2.65 -14.15
CA PHE A 165 11.86 -2.55 -13.81
C PHE A 165 12.09 -3.04 -12.38
N ALA A 166 13.31 -3.45 -12.07
CA ALA A 166 13.69 -3.83 -10.72
C ALA A 166 14.50 -2.72 -10.05
N VAL A 167 14.29 -2.57 -8.73
CA VAL A 167 15.10 -1.69 -7.86
C VAL A 167 15.68 -2.55 -6.76
N GLU A 168 17.00 -2.64 -6.75
CA GLU A 168 17.78 -3.43 -5.80
C GLU A 168 18.52 -2.48 -4.85
N THR A 169 18.50 -2.81 -3.57
CA THR A 169 19.29 -2.14 -2.54
C THR A 169 19.90 -3.23 -1.67
N PRO A 170 21.23 -3.32 -1.54
CA PRO A 170 21.87 -4.33 -0.69
C PRO A 170 21.28 -4.36 0.71
N GLY A 171 20.91 -5.55 1.18
CA GLY A 171 20.28 -5.75 2.48
C GLY A 171 18.77 -5.62 2.51
N LEU A 172 18.11 -5.24 1.40
CA LEU A 172 16.67 -5.15 1.30
C LEU A 172 16.08 -6.06 0.20
N PRO A 173 14.80 -6.44 0.31
CA PRO A 173 14.12 -7.14 -0.77
C PRO A 173 14.10 -6.31 -2.05
N THR A 174 14.33 -6.95 -3.19
CA THR A 174 14.20 -6.33 -4.51
C THR A 174 12.76 -5.90 -4.77
N LEU A 175 12.57 -4.70 -5.29
CA LEU A 175 11.28 -4.23 -5.78
C LEU A 175 11.16 -4.50 -7.29
N TYR A 176 10.02 -5.02 -7.71
CA TYR A 176 9.65 -5.21 -9.11
C TYR A 176 8.48 -4.29 -9.43
N LEU A 177 8.78 -3.13 -10.00
CA LEU A 177 7.86 -2.00 -10.14
C LEU A 177 7.35 -1.88 -11.58
N PRO A 178 6.06 -1.64 -11.80
CA PRO A 178 5.53 -1.46 -13.15
C PRO A 178 5.98 -0.12 -13.73
N ALA A 179 6.35 -0.12 -15.01
CA ALA A 179 6.67 1.09 -15.77
C ALA A 179 5.38 1.74 -16.30
N TRP A 180 4.58 2.32 -15.41
CA TRP A 180 3.31 2.96 -15.76
C TRP A 180 3.48 4.43 -16.10
N GLY A 181 2.40 5.06 -16.56
CA GLY A 181 2.38 6.43 -17.02
C GLY A 181 2.87 7.47 -16.02
N GLU A 182 2.70 7.22 -14.72
CA GLU A 182 3.19 8.10 -13.65
C GLU A 182 4.71 8.21 -13.63
N VAL A 183 5.41 7.10 -13.90
CA VAL A 183 6.88 7.07 -14.02
C VAL A 183 7.34 7.93 -15.21
N THR A 184 6.75 7.70 -16.37
CA THR A 184 7.07 8.47 -17.58
C THR A 184 6.76 9.93 -17.37
N ARG A 185 5.62 10.26 -16.76
CA ARG A 185 5.19 11.63 -16.54
C ARG A 185 6.19 12.42 -15.68
N VAL A 186 6.62 11.89 -14.53
CA VAL A 186 7.61 12.57 -13.68
C VAL A 186 8.94 12.76 -14.39
N ILE A 187 9.36 11.78 -15.21
CA ILE A 187 10.59 11.89 -16.00
C ILE A 187 10.47 13.02 -17.02
N GLU A 188 9.35 13.12 -17.72
CA GLU A 188 9.11 14.19 -18.70
C GLU A 188 8.97 15.58 -18.07
N ASP A 189 8.31 15.69 -16.92
CA ASP A 189 8.18 16.95 -16.16
C ASP A 189 9.56 17.50 -15.73
N CYS A 190 10.55 16.63 -15.63
CA CYS A 190 11.90 16.99 -15.20
C CYS A 190 12.81 17.44 -16.34
N ARG A 191 12.36 17.36 -17.58
CA ARG A 191 13.11 17.71 -18.79
C ARG A 191 12.79 19.09 -19.28
#